data_8a79e2793dcb1f5d406e346953627dc9
#
_entry.id   8a79e2793dcb1f5d406e346953627dc9
#
_cell.length_a   1.000
_cell.length_b   1.000
_cell.length_c   1.000
_cell.angle_alpha   90.00
_cell.angle_beta   90.00
_cell.angle_gamma   90.00
#
_symmetry.space_group_name_H-M   'P 1'
#
loop_
_entity.id
_entity.type
_entity.pdbx_description
1 polymer ?
#
loop_
_entity_poly.entity_id
_entity_poly.type
_entity_poly.pdbx_seq_one_letter_code
_entity_poly.pdbx_strand_id
1 'polypeptide(L)'
;MKKYILPLVLVAALTGCESIYLPTLKEVPVYPTNRTQAEEGHSGSYHLASRHWTDVSKIRDEATRLSYEVSQGKLTKVQAAQYLNRYRIQLVGRNAVDDSVYEVYLRSAVDSQRGAISTEQSKLYIQNTLKGWQQRWPNMQSKPTNPAFTNFLMEVMGMEPLK
;
A
#
# COMPACT_ATOMS: atom_id res chain seq x y z
N MET A 1 2.04 20.35 19.03
CA MET A 1 1.48 19.51 17.93
C MET A 1 2.64 18.79 17.26
N LYS A 2 2.79 17.51 17.52
CA LYS A 2 3.80 16.70 16.86
C LYS A 2 3.30 16.40 15.44
N LYS A 3 3.86 17.06 14.45
CA LYS A 3 3.67 16.73 13.04
C LYS A 3 4.36 15.39 12.80
N TYR A 4 3.59 14.34 12.76
CA TYR A 4 4.06 13.03 12.34
C TYR A 4 4.40 13.13 10.84
N ILE A 5 5.67 13.31 10.54
CA ILE A 5 6.19 13.15 9.19
C ILE A 5 6.25 11.65 8.96
N LEU A 6 5.22 11.17 8.36
CA LEU A 6 4.88 9.77 8.23
C LEU A 6 5.50 9.11 7.00
N PRO A 7 5.41 7.82 6.93
CA PRO A 7 6.20 6.84 6.20
C PRO A 7 6.21 6.98 4.69
N LEU A 8 5.94 8.15 4.17
CA LEU A 8 6.25 8.51 2.79
C LEU A 8 7.77 8.49 2.52
N VAL A 9 8.55 8.41 3.60
CA VAL A 9 10.01 8.22 3.59
C VAL A 9 10.44 6.90 2.93
N LEU A 10 9.52 5.98 2.68
CA LEU A 10 9.79 4.85 1.77
C LEU A 10 10.22 5.31 0.37
N VAL A 11 10.06 6.58 0.07
CA VAL A 11 10.38 7.18 -1.22
C VAL A 11 11.57 8.15 -1.15
N ALA A 12 12.03 8.56 0.03
CA ALA A 12 13.07 9.55 0.16
C ALA A 12 14.35 9.00 0.80
N ALA A 13 15.42 9.19 0.13
CA ALA A 13 16.82 9.00 0.42
C ALA A 13 17.43 7.69 -0.03
N LEU A 14 18.18 7.80 -1.12
CA LEU A 14 19.56 7.32 -1.20
C LEU A 14 20.17 7.78 -2.54
N THR A 15 21.04 8.76 -2.46
CA THR A 15 22.07 8.98 -3.46
C THR A 15 23.12 7.89 -3.28
N GLY A 16 23.16 6.96 -4.22
CA GLY A 16 24.17 5.94 -4.28
C GLY A 16 24.01 5.17 -5.56
N CYS A 17 24.89 5.42 -6.53
CA CYS A 17 25.03 4.59 -7.70
C CYS A 17 25.57 3.23 -7.28
N GLU A 18 24.70 2.24 -7.19
CA GLU A 18 25.11 0.85 -7.23
C GLU A 18 24.27 0.10 -8.23
N SER A 19 24.98 -0.69 -9.04
CA SER A 19 24.45 -1.57 -10.05
C SER A 19 23.35 -2.44 -9.49
N ILE A 20 22.09 -2.17 -9.91
CA ILE A 20 20.93 -2.84 -9.35
C ILE A 20 20.84 -4.22 -10.00
N TYR A 21 21.25 -5.24 -9.25
CA TYR A 21 20.85 -6.60 -9.51
C TYR A 21 19.34 -6.68 -9.15
N LEU A 22 18.49 -6.72 -10.18
CA LEU A 22 17.09 -7.09 -10.00
C LEU A 22 17.08 -8.55 -9.55
N PRO A 23 16.77 -8.86 -8.28
CA PRO A 23 16.49 -10.24 -7.95
C PRO A 23 15.26 -10.64 -8.75
N THR A 24 15.40 -11.66 -9.59
CA THR A 24 14.29 -12.39 -10.19
C THR A 24 13.24 -12.56 -9.11
N LEU A 25 12.02 -12.10 -9.38
CA LEU A 25 10.88 -12.30 -8.51
C LEU A 25 10.78 -13.81 -8.22
N LYS A 26 11.36 -14.24 -7.11
CA LYS A 26 11.03 -15.55 -6.57
C LYS A 26 9.54 -15.51 -6.30
N GLU A 27 8.82 -16.39 -6.96
CA GLU A 27 7.41 -16.59 -6.71
C GLU A 27 7.15 -16.53 -5.21
N VAL A 28 6.38 -15.53 -4.81
CA VAL A 28 5.95 -15.41 -3.43
C VAL A 28 5.15 -16.67 -3.14
N PRO A 29 5.54 -17.48 -2.14
CA PRO A 29 4.76 -18.65 -1.80
C PRO A 29 3.32 -18.23 -1.56
N VAL A 30 2.40 -18.76 -2.37
CA VAL A 30 0.97 -18.59 -2.14
C VAL A 30 0.65 -19.43 -0.90
N TYR A 31 0.61 -18.78 0.24
CA TYR A 31 0.08 -19.44 1.43
C TYR A 31 -1.42 -19.61 1.24
N PRO A 32 -1.96 -20.83 1.42
CA PRO A 32 -3.39 -21.02 1.38
C PRO A 32 -3.99 -20.20 2.54
N THR A 33 -4.60 -19.10 2.19
CA THR A 33 -5.41 -18.36 3.15
C THR A 33 -6.71 -19.13 3.31
N ASN A 34 -6.87 -19.87 4.41
CA ASN A 34 -8.15 -20.40 4.85
C ASN A 34 -9.10 -19.29 5.34
N ARG A 35 -9.01 -18.11 4.74
CA ARG A 35 -9.99 -17.05 4.95
C ARG A 35 -10.85 -16.94 3.71
N THR A 36 -12.09 -17.32 3.90
CA THR A 36 -13.25 -17.04 3.05
C THR A 36 -13.09 -15.69 2.36
N GLN A 37 -13.35 -15.70 1.07
CA GLN A 37 -13.41 -14.54 0.19
C GLN A 37 -14.00 -13.34 0.94
N ALA A 38 -13.36 -12.17 0.78
CA ALA A 38 -13.87 -10.93 1.33
C ALA A 38 -15.37 -10.84 1.08
N GLU A 39 -16.15 -10.69 2.13
CA GLU A 39 -17.58 -10.48 2.02
C GLU A 39 -17.84 -9.29 1.13
N GLU A 40 -18.32 -9.56 -0.09
CA GLU A 40 -18.77 -8.51 -1.00
C GLU A 40 -20.10 -8.00 -0.46
N GLY A 41 -20.13 -6.73 -0.07
CA GLY A 41 -21.37 -6.10 0.37
C GLY A 41 -22.38 -6.05 -0.75
N HIS A 42 -23.41 -6.89 -0.68
CA HIS A 42 -24.55 -6.84 -1.58
C HIS A 42 -25.43 -5.61 -1.28
N SER A 43 -26.01 -5.08 -2.33
CA SER A 43 -26.79 -3.85 -2.36
C SER A 43 -27.91 -3.77 -1.32
N GLY A 44 -27.69 -3.10 -0.25
CA GLY A 44 -28.66 -2.81 0.82
C GLY A 44 -28.09 -1.84 1.84
N SER A 45 -26.94 -2.11 2.39
CA SER A 45 -26.19 -1.19 3.23
C SER A 45 -24.74 -1.63 3.25
N TYR A 46 -23.91 -0.96 2.45
CA TYR A 46 -22.48 -1.18 2.48
C TYR A 46 -21.90 -0.68 3.80
N HIS A 47 -21.09 -1.50 4.45
CA HIS A 47 -20.33 -1.13 5.64
C HIS A 47 -18.90 -1.64 5.54
N LEU A 48 -17.97 -0.84 5.98
CA LEU A 48 -16.61 -1.31 6.22
C LEU A 48 -16.61 -2.39 7.30
N ALA A 49 -15.72 -3.37 7.18
CA ALA A 49 -15.53 -4.38 8.21
C ALA A 49 -15.26 -3.72 9.57
N SER A 50 -15.80 -4.28 10.64
CA SER A 50 -15.68 -3.72 12.01
C SER A 50 -14.23 -3.49 12.45
N ARG A 51 -13.31 -4.33 11.94
CA ARG A 51 -11.87 -4.23 12.24
C ARG A 51 -11.10 -3.33 11.27
N HIS A 52 -11.76 -2.70 10.29
CA HIS A 52 -11.10 -1.99 9.19
C HIS A 52 -10.07 -0.97 9.69
N TRP A 53 -10.46 -0.09 10.59
CA TRP A 53 -9.56 0.96 11.08
C TRP A 53 -8.42 0.42 11.96
N THR A 54 -8.65 -0.68 12.65
CA THR A 54 -7.59 -1.40 13.36
C THR A 54 -6.59 -2.00 12.37
N ASP A 55 -7.07 -2.56 11.27
CA ASP A 55 -6.20 -3.11 10.23
C ASP A 55 -5.42 -2.00 9.50
N VAL A 56 -6.05 -0.86 9.22
CA VAL A 56 -5.36 0.34 8.70
C VAL A 56 -4.22 0.77 9.62
N SER A 57 -4.48 0.83 10.91
CA SER A 57 -3.48 1.17 11.92
C SER A 57 -2.31 0.19 11.94
N LYS A 58 -2.59 -1.11 11.87
CA LYS A 58 -1.56 -2.16 11.84
C LYS A 58 -0.69 -2.08 10.58
N ILE A 59 -1.30 -1.80 9.42
CA ILE A 59 -0.55 -1.59 8.17
C ILE A 59 0.36 -0.37 8.28
N ARG A 60 -0.15 0.72 8.86
CA ARG A 60 0.66 1.92 9.12
C ARG A 60 1.84 1.64 10.03
N ASP A 61 1.65 0.89 11.11
CA ASP A 61 2.72 0.55 12.04
C ASP A 61 3.80 -0.30 11.36
N GLU A 62 3.39 -1.27 10.55
CA GLU A 62 4.34 -2.08 9.77
C GLU A 62 5.06 -1.24 8.70
N ALA A 63 4.36 -0.35 8.01
CA ALA A 63 4.98 0.57 7.05
C ALA A 63 6.01 1.49 7.73
N THR A 64 5.74 1.95 8.93
CA THR A 64 6.67 2.75 9.74
C THR A 64 7.91 1.95 10.10
N ARG A 65 7.73 0.70 10.55
CA ARG A 65 8.84 -0.20 10.85
C ARG A 65 9.73 -0.45 9.62
N LEU A 66 9.12 -0.75 8.48
CA LEU A 66 9.84 -0.99 7.23
C LEU A 66 10.56 0.26 6.73
N SER A 67 9.96 1.44 6.87
CA SER A 67 10.59 2.72 6.56
C SER A 67 11.87 2.94 7.35
N TYR A 68 11.84 2.59 8.63
CA TYR A 68 13.02 2.68 9.48
C TYR A 68 14.12 1.74 8.99
N GLU A 69 13.79 0.49 8.65
CA GLU A 69 14.76 -0.46 8.09
C GLU A 69 15.38 0.03 6.76
N VAL A 70 14.58 0.69 5.92
CA VAL A 70 15.09 1.32 4.69
C VAL A 70 16.06 2.46 5.03
N SER A 71 15.72 3.30 6.00
CA SER A 71 16.57 4.42 6.42
C SER A 71 17.90 3.96 6.99
N GLN A 72 17.95 2.76 7.58
CA GLN A 72 19.16 2.13 8.11
C GLN A 72 19.95 1.34 7.05
N GLY A 73 19.49 1.34 5.80
CA GLY A 73 20.14 0.60 4.71
C GLY A 73 19.98 -0.92 4.79
N LYS A 74 19.10 -1.44 5.65
CA LYS A 74 18.86 -2.87 5.81
C LYS A 74 17.92 -3.45 4.77
N LEU A 75 17.03 -2.63 4.24
CA LEU A 75 16.10 -2.97 3.19
C LEU A 75 16.16 -1.94 2.07
N THR A 76 15.88 -2.39 0.84
CA THR A 76 15.59 -1.48 -0.26
C THR A 76 14.13 -1.04 -0.21
N LYS A 77 13.80 0.05 -0.91
CA LYS A 77 12.41 0.52 -1.05
C LYS A 77 11.51 -0.57 -1.65
N VAL A 78 12.01 -1.29 -2.65
CA VAL A 78 11.27 -2.37 -3.30
C VAL A 78 11.03 -3.53 -2.33
N GLN A 79 12.04 -3.95 -1.59
CA GLN A 79 11.88 -5.00 -0.57
C GLN A 79 10.85 -4.59 0.49
N ALA A 80 10.92 -3.35 0.96
CA ALA A 80 9.95 -2.85 1.94
C ALA A 80 8.52 -2.85 1.39
N ALA A 81 8.32 -2.44 0.13
CA ALA A 81 7.02 -2.51 -0.54
C ALA A 81 6.49 -3.95 -0.63
N GLN A 82 7.35 -4.90 -0.96
CA GLN A 82 6.99 -6.31 -1.05
C GLN A 82 6.64 -6.90 0.33
N TYR A 83 7.39 -6.57 1.37
CA TYR A 83 7.08 -7.01 2.73
C TYR A 83 5.76 -6.42 3.23
N LEU A 84 5.51 -5.15 2.95
CA LEU A 84 4.25 -4.51 3.32
C LEU A 84 3.05 -5.17 2.63
N ASN A 85 3.19 -5.53 1.35
CA ASN A 85 2.16 -6.27 0.63
C ASN A 85 1.90 -7.64 1.23
N ARG A 86 2.94 -8.38 1.56
CA ARG A 86 2.80 -9.68 2.22
C ARG A 86 2.06 -9.54 3.55
N TYR A 87 2.43 -8.54 4.34
CA TYR A 87 1.80 -8.26 5.61
C TYR A 87 0.30 -7.95 5.46
N ARG A 88 -0.06 -7.03 4.53
CA ARG A 88 -1.47 -6.68 4.32
C ARG A 88 -2.30 -7.87 3.84
N ILE A 89 -1.74 -8.73 2.97
CA ILE A 89 -2.44 -9.93 2.48
C ILE A 89 -2.68 -10.92 3.63
N GLN A 90 -1.72 -11.11 4.51
CA GLN A 90 -1.88 -11.95 5.69
C GLN A 90 -2.92 -11.39 6.66
N LEU A 91 -2.97 -10.07 6.79
CA LEU A 91 -3.86 -9.38 7.73
C LEU A 91 -5.31 -9.31 7.25
N VAL A 92 -5.51 -8.91 5.99
CA VAL A 92 -6.85 -8.58 5.46
C VAL A 92 -7.26 -9.42 4.25
N GLY A 93 -6.34 -10.17 3.66
CA GLY A 93 -6.56 -10.90 2.42
C GLY A 93 -6.43 -10.01 1.17
N ARG A 94 -6.74 -10.59 0.01
CA ARG A 94 -6.72 -9.88 -1.26
C ARG A 94 -8.07 -9.26 -1.57
N ASN A 95 -8.04 -8.10 -2.19
CA ASN A 95 -9.19 -7.49 -2.86
C ASN A 95 -8.72 -6.67 -4.05
N ALA A 96 -9.58 -6.50 -5.04
CA ALA A 96 -9.23 -5.87 -6.31
C ALA A 96 -8.76 -4.41 -6.16
N VAL A 97 -9.29 -3.69 -5.19
CA VAL A 97 -8.93 -2.28 -4.93
C VAL A 97 -7.51 -2.19 -4.39
N ASP A 98 -7.23 -2.89 -3.30
CA ASP A 98 -5.91 -2.91 -2.68
C ASP A 98 -4.83 -3.49 -3.62
N ASP A 99 -5.16 -4.54 -4.37
CA ASP A 99 -4.23 -5.14 -5.33
C ASP A 99 -3.86 -4.15 -6.44
N SER A 100 -4.83 -3.43 -6.98
CA SER A 100 -4.61 -2.40 -8.01
C SER A 100 -3.77 -1.22 -7.49
N VAL A 101 -4.05 -0.76 -6.28
CA VAL A 101 -3.29 0.33 -5.65
C VAL A 101 -1.86 -0.13 -5.34
N TYR A 102 -1.69 -1.35 -4.87
CA TYR A 102 -0.37 -1.91 -4.61
C TYR A 102 0.50 -2.02 -5.87
N GLU A 103 -0.06 -2.36 -7.01
CA GLU A 103 0.69 -2.42 -8.28
C GLU A 103 1.35 -1.08 -8.61
N VAL A 104 0.62 0.03 -8.45
CA VAL A 104 1.17 1.37 -8.66
C VAL A 104 2.19 1.72 -7.59
N TYR A 105 1.91 1.37 -6.34
CA TYR A 105 2.83 1.57 -5.22
C TYR A 105 4.16 0.86 -5.44
N LEU A 106 4.13 -0.41 -5.85
CA LEU A 106 5.34 -1.19 -6.15
C LEU A 106 6.10 -0.62 -7.34
N ARG A 107 5.40 -0.28 -8.43
CA ARG A 107 6.02 0.33 -9.61
C ARG A 107 6.71 1.65 -9.26
N SER A 108 6.06 2.47 -8.46
CA SER A 108 6.63 3.73 -7.98
C SER A 108 7.88 3.50 -7.13
N ALA A 109 7.89 2.48 -6.29
CA ALA A 109 9.06 2.10 -5.51
C ALA A 109 10.23 1.64 -6.41
N VAL A 110 9.95 0.81 -7.41
CA VAL A 110 10.93 0.35 -8.39
C VAL A 110 11.52 1.52 -9.17
N ASP A 111 10.68 2.37 -9.73
CA ASP A 111 11.11 3.50 -10.54
C ASP A 111 11.87 4.55 -9.72
N SER A 112 11.44 4.79 -8.49
CA SER A 112 12.14 5.67 -7.56
C SER A 112 13.50 5.09 -7.14
N GLN A 113 13.57 3.80 -6.86
CA GLN A 113 14.81 3.12 -6.44
C GLN A 113 15.88 3.16 -7.54
N ARG A 114 15.49 3.00 -8.81
CA ARG A 114 16.42 3.10 -9.95
C ARG A 114 16.67 4.53 -10.43
N GLY A 115 16.07 5.53 -9.79
CA GLY A 115 16.24 6.94 -10.14
C GLY A 115 15.51 7.39 -11.40
N ALA A 116 14.55 6.58 -11.92
CA ALA A 116 13.78 6.93 -13.10
C ALA A 116 12.74 8.01 -12.84
N ILE A 117 12.26 8.13 -11.61
CA ILE A 117 11.35 9.17 -11.15
C ILE A 117 11.80 9.76 -9.82
N SER A 118 11.41 11.00 -9.57
CA SER A 118 11.64 11.66 -8.27
C SER A 118 10.66 11.17 -7.21
N THR A 119 10.94 11.47 -5.96
CA THR A 119 10.03 11.25 -4.83
C THR A 119 8.67 11.92 -5.04
N GLU A 120 8.67 13.14 -5.55
CA GLU A 120 7.47 13.93 -5.82
C GLU A 120 6.65 13.30 -6.95
N GLN A 121 7.29 12.82 -8.00
CA GLN A 121 6.62 12.09 -9.08
C GLN A 121 6.01 10.78 -8.58
N SER A 122 6.72 10.04 -7.74
CA SER A 122 6.22 8.82 -7.11
C SER A 122 4.96 9.09 -6.28
N LYS A 123 4.99 10.12 -5.44
CA LYS A 123 3.82 10.57 -4.67
C LYS A 123 2.64 10.89 -5.58
N LEU A 124 2.90 11.62 -6.66
CA LEU A 124 1.87 12.07 -7.58
C LEU A 124 1.19 10.88 -8.28
N TYR A 125 1.94 9.86 -8.70
CA TYR A 125 1.37 8.65 -9.30
C TYR A 125 0.46 7.90 -8.33
N ILE A 126 0.90 7.72 -7.09
CA ILE A 126 0.10 7.08 -6.04
C ILE A 126 -1.15 7.92 -5.77
N GLN A 127 -1.01 9.20 -5.59
CA GLN A 127 -2.12 10.13 -5.31
C GLN A 127 -3.16 10.14 -6.44
N ASN A 128 -2.73 10.13 -7.69
CA ASN A 128 -3.64 10.08 -8.84
C ASN A 128 -4.41 8.75 -8.90
N THR A 129 -3.76 7.65 -8.56
CA THR A 129 -4.42 6.35 -8.45
C THR A 129 -5.49 6.37 -7.36
N LEU A 130 -5.17 6.92 -6.20
CA LEU A 130 -6.12 7.04 -5.09
C LEU A 130 -7.31 7.93 -5.44
N LYS A 131 -7.07 9.07 -6.10
CA LYS A 131 -8.15 9.94 -6.62
C LYS A 131 -9.08 9.20 -7.58
N GLY A 132 -8.50 8.39 -8.47
CA GLY A 132 -9.27 7.56 -9.38
C GLY A 132 -10.19 6.58 -8.65
N TRP A 133 -9.74 6.01 -7.54
CA TRP A 133 -10.58 5.15 -6.71
C TRP A 133 -11.65 5.93 -5.97
N GLN A 134 -11.35 7.11 -5.41
CA GLN A 134 -12.36 7.98 -4.80
C GLN A 134 -13.51 8.31 -5.76
N GLN A 135 -13.18 8.57 -7.02
CA GLN A 135 -14.19 8.90 -8.04
C GLN A 135 -15.07 7.71 -8.43
N ARG A 136 -14.49 6.51 -8.49
CA ARG A 136 -15.21 5.28 -8.86
C ARG A 136 -15.99 4.68 -7.71
N TRP A 137 -15.54 4.88 -6.49
CA TRP A 137 -16.06 4.21 -5.31
C TRP A 137 -17.58 4.34 -5.13
N PRO A 138 -18.20 5.53 -5.26
CA PRO A 138 -19.65 5.65 -5.06
C PRO A 138 -20.48 4.81 -6.04
N ASN A 139 -19.95 4.56 -7.24
CA ASN A 139 -20.66 3.87 -8.31
C ASN A 139 -20.29 2.38 -8.45
N MET A 140 -19.45 1.87 -7.55
CA MET A 140 -19.10 0.46 -7.57
C MET A 140 -20.27 -0.39 -7.10
N GLN A 141 -20.61 -1.40 -7.89
CA GLN A 141 -21.67 -2.36 -7.53
C GLN A 141 -21.21 -3.37 -6.46
N SER A 142 -19.94 -3.71 -6.49
CA SER A 142 -19.33 -4.62 -5.52
C SER A 142 -18.13 -3.92 -4.89
N LYS A 143 -18.23 -3.59 -3.62
CA LYS A 143 -17.19 -2.91 -2.85
C LYS A 143 -16.55 -3.88 -1.86
N PRO A 144 -15.22 -4.02 -1.82
CA PRO A 144 -14.59 -4.77 -0.75
C PRO A 144 -14.88 -4.11 0.60
N THR A 145 -15.13 -4.91 1.62
CA THR A 145 -15.46 -4.39 2.96
C THR A 145 -14.22 -3.97 3.75
N ASN A 146 -13.04 -4.36 3.30
CA ASN A 146 -11.80 -4.03 4.01
C ASN A 146 -10.67 -3.58 3.08
N PRO A 147 -10.81 -2.44 2.35
CA PRO A 147 -9.74 -1.87 1.53
C PRO A 147 -8.69 -1.17 2.40
N ALA A 148 -8.10 -1.91 3.34
CA ALA A 148 -7.28 -1.34 4.41
C ALA A 148 -5.95 -0.78 3.89
N PHE A 149 -5.35 -1.40 2.88
CA PHE A 149 -4.12 -0.88 2.28
C PHE A 149 -4.37 0.45 1.55
N THR A 150 -5.44 0.53 0.79
CA THR A 150 -5.83 1.76 0.09
C THR A 150 -6.12 2.89 1.06
N ASN A 151 -6.91 2.62 2.11
CA ASN A 151 -7.23 3.63 3.11
C ASN A 151 -6.02 4.02 3.98
N PHE A 152 -5.09 3.11 4.21
CA PHE A 152 -3.80 3.44 4.80
C PHE A 152 -3.05 4.49 3.95
N LEU A 153 -2.94 4.29 2.65
CA LEU A 153 -2.28 5.27 1.76
C LEU A 153 -3.05 6.58 1.68
N MET A 154 -4.38 6.55 1.69
CA MET A 154 -5.19 7.78 1.73
C MET A 154 -4.95 8.57 3.01
N GLU A 155 -4.88 7.90 4.16
CA GLU A 155 -4.52 8.55 5.43
C GLU A 155 -3.14 9.21 5.35
N VAL A 156 -2.13 8.52 4.82
CA VAL A 156 -0.77 9.05 4.64
C VAL A 156 -0.74 10.26 3.71
N MET A 157 -1.57 10.27 2.68
CA MET A 157 -1.67 11.35 1.70
C MET A 157 -2.61 12.49 2.13
N GLY A 158 -3.24 12.39 3.30
CA GLY A 158 -4.22 13.37 3.77
C GLY A 158 -5.50 13.42 2.93
N MET A 159 -5.87 12.28 2.34
CA MET A 159 -7.06 12.14 1.48
C MET A 159 -8.20 11.50 2.26
N GLU A 160 -9.45 11.84 1.87
CA GLU A 160 -10.65 11.19 2.41
C GLU A 160 -10.64 9.69 2.07
N PRO A 161 -10.82 8.82 3.06
CA PRO A 161 -10.82 7.37 2.85
C PRO A 161 -12.06 6.89 2.08
N LEU A 162 -11.93 5.70 1.51
CA LEU A 162 -13.07 4.96 0.97
C LEU A 162 -13.93 4.44 2.13
N LYS A 163 -15.23 4.78 2.13
CA LYS A 163 -16.21 4.37 3.13
C LYS A 163 -17.64 4.43 2.62
#